data_7c045a3a574b12047fc3b8f86321fc79
#
_entry.id   7c045a3a574b12047fc3b8f86321fc79
#
_cell.length_a   1.000
_cell.length_b   1.000
_cell.length_c   1.000
_cell.angle_alpha   90.00
_cell.angle_beta   90.00
_cell.angle_gamma   90.00
#
_symmetry.space_group_name_H-M   'P 1'
#
loop_
_entity.id
_entity.type
_entity.pdbx_description
1 polymer ?
#
loop_
_entity_poly.entity_id
_entity_poly.type
_entity_poly.pdbx_seq_one_letter_code
_entity_poly.pdbx_strand_id
1 'polypeptide(L)'
;MSGFERGSTLAALLLILLLPAAGAAAPVNLLVNHPSPYLALHGSDPVAWQEWNAETVARAKRENKLLFVSVGYFACHWCHVMQRESYKNPQIAALLNRDYIPVKVDREINSGLDDALQTFSAQLSGVSGWPLNAFVTPEGYPVFVVLYLPADDFRRQLNHLTRRWVADRATCRAMARIPARIEHAWTQFLAGVWQEADTLHGGLGQVSKFPMAPQLHALLERQSRQPDAKLAEFLRMTFDQMAARGLRDHVGGGFFRYTTDPGWDTPHFEKMLYDNAHLASLYLRAATVLCQPRYREIARSTLDFMRDELLDASGGFYTSTSAVDDKGREGATYLWEPDELKRHLSPETYAAARRVWRLDAPRSFDDGYLPAEYRTPTADERRLLADAVRVLRPLRRTRSLPRDDKLNAGLNGLALSAFSQASQLDPAYRRQADRLQQFLLTRLLKEGRLVKAMARGQVLPQAELEDYAYVVQGLLDHADATGNSKSRTHARQLAHRAWQSFWSEQGWKREVHPLLATLQPAPALADGALYSPSEVLVLAGFRLQDPALLRLARTASGWHLPEMERDPYAFPTRLRVLTQVQPDPVRASP
;
A
#
# COMPACT_ATOMS: atom_id res chain seq x y z
N MET A 1 -0.41 -80.84 -61.81
CA MET A 1 -0.76 -79.83 -62.77
C MET A 1 -0.95 -78.54 -61.89
N SER A 2 0.03 -77.74 -61.79
CA SER A 2 0.41 -76.53 -62.51
C SER A 2 -0.45 -75.36 -62.06
N GLY A 3 0.19 -74.32 -61.61
CA GLY A 3 -0.29 -72.96 -61.49
C GLY A 3 0.52 -72.11 -60.57
N PHE A 4 1.64 -71.56 -61.07
CA PHE A 4 2.43 -70.51 -60.46
C PHE A 4 1.77 -69.15 -60.71
N GLU A 5 1.51 -68.38 -59.70
CA GLU A 5 1.34 -66.93 -59.88
C GLU A 5 2.17 -66.15 -58.93
N ARG A 6 2.93 -65.23 -59.50
CA ARG A 6 3.83 -64.27 -58.81
C ARG A 6 3.05 -63.09 -58.31
N GLY A 7 3.08 -62.83 -57.01
CA GLY A 7 2.59 -61.60 -56.43
C GLY A 7 3.71 -60.58 -56.29
N SER A 8 3.55 -59.43 -56.90
CA SER A 8 4.46 -58.28 -56.86
C SER A 8 4.27 -57.51 -55.54
N THR A 9 5.34 -57.39 -54.76
CA THR A 9 5.36 -56.52 -53.58
C THR A 9 5.61 -55.07 -53.98
N LEU A 10 4.60 -54.19 -53.84
CA LEU A 10 4.77 -52.75 -53.87
C LEU A 10 5.35 -52.28 -52.53
N ALA A 11 6.58 -51.78 -52.55
CA ALA A 11 7.15 -51.02 -51.43
C ALA A 11 6.56 -49.60 -51.42
N ALA A 12 5.70 -49.33 -50.47
CA ALA A 12 5.23 -47.95 -50.19
C ALA A 12 6.31 -47.19 -49.41
N LEU A 13 7.04 -46.27 -50.07
CA LEU A 13 7.92 -45.30 -49.39
C LEU A 13 7.05 -44.31 -48.60
N LEU A 14 7.04 -44.40 -47.28
CA LEU A 14 6.47 -43.40 -46.40
C LEU A 14 7.42 -42.17 -46.33
N LEU A 15 7.11 -41.13 -47.08
CA LEU A 15 7.78 -39.84 -47.02
C LEU A 15 7.33 -39.14 -45.76
N ILE A 16 8.08 -39.23 -44.65
CA ILE A 16 7.89 -38.46 -43.42
C ILE A 16 8.30 -37.02 -43.74
N LEU A 17 7.32 -36.17 -44.05
CA LEU A 17 7.49 -34.71 -44.08
C LEU A 17 7.84 -34.23 -42.65
N LEU A 18 9.12 -34.02 -42.39
CA LEU A 18 9.59 -33.23 -41.25
C LEU A 18 9.12 -31.78 -41.44
N LEU A 19 7.93 -31.47 -40.91
CA LEU A 19 7.53 -30.06 -40.71
C LEU A 19 8.53 -29.44 -39.73
N PRO A 20 9.19 -28.32 -40.06
CA PRO A 20 9.99 -27.60 -39.09
C PRO A 20 9.09 -27.19 -37.93
N ALA A 21 9.46 -27.56 -36.71
CA ALA A 21 8.83 -27.08 -35.51
C ALA A 21 8.80 -25.53 -35.62
N ALA A 22 7.62 -24.94 -35.63
CA ALA A 22 7.45 -23.50 -35.63
C ALA A 22 8.26 -22.95 -34.44
N GLY A 23 9.36 -22.27 -34.73
CA GLY A 23 10.18 -21.66 -33.73
C GLY A 23 9.33 -20.72 -32.90
N ALA A 24 9.21 -20.98 -31.60
CA ALA A 24 8.49 -20.09 -30.71
C ALA A 24 9.09 -18.69 -30.87
N ALA A 25 8.27 -17.72 -31.23
CA ALA A 25 8.68 -16.32 -31.32
C ALA A 25 9.36 -15.90 -30.00
N ALA A 26 10.45 -15.14 -30.08
CA ALA A 26 11.15 -14.64 -28.90
C ALA A 26 10.15 -13.90 -28.00
N PRO A 27 10.18 -14.15 -26.68
CA PRO A 27 9.23 -13.51 -25.77
C PRO A 27 9.40 -11.99 -25.81
N VAL A 28 8.28 -11.27 -25.96
CA VAL A 28 8.23 -9.82 -26.08
C VAL A 28 7.84 -9.20 -24.73
N ASN A 29 8.43 -8.04 -24.42
CA ASN A 29 8.04 -7.23 -23.27
C ASN A 29 6.71 -6.54 -23.57
N LEU A 30 5.65 -6.86 -22.83
CA LEU A 30 4.29 -6.34 -23.04
C LEU A 30 4.04 -4.99 -22.34
N LEU A 31 5.00 -4.48 -21.56
CA LEU A 31 4.81 -3.28 -20.75
C LEU A 31 5.15 -1.97 -21.47
N VAL A 32 5.54 -2.06 -22.73
CA VAL A 32 5.79 -0.86 -23.57
C VAL A 32 4.49 -0.06 -23.67
N ASN A 33 4.51 1.21 -23.21
CA ASN A 33 3.34 2.10 -23.18
C ASN A 33 2.16 1.61 -22.31
N HIS A 34 2.43 0.78 -21.30
CA HIS A 34 1.39 0.34 -20.36
C HIS A 34 0.74 1.55 -19.66
N PRO A 35 -0.58 1.56 -19.39
CA PRO A 35 -1.27 2.68 -18.73
C PRO A 35 -0.75 2.99 -17.32
N SER A 36 -0.36 1.96 -16.53
CA SER A 36 0.29 2.18 -15.24
C SER A 36 1.66 2.81 -15.44
N PRO A 37 1.95 3.98 -14.84
CA PRO A 37 3.27 4.60 -14.90
C PRO A 37 4.38 3.69 -14.39
N TYR A 38 4.10 2.93 -13.32
CA TYR A 38 5.07 1.97 -12.78
C TYR A 38 5.41 0.86 -13.77
N LEU A 39 4.42 0.25 -14.39
CA LEU A 39 4.67 -0.82 -15.37
C LEU A 39 5.34 -0.28 -16.64
N ALA A 40 4.94 0.92 -17.10
CA ALA A 40 5.56 1.58 -18.26
C ALA A 40 7.06 1.85 -18.07
N LEU A 41 7.54 2.13 -16.84
CA LEU A 41 8.97 2.27 -16.53
C LEU A 41 9.77 1.01 -16.92
N HIS A 42 9.14 -0.16 -16.85
CA HIS A 42 9.75 -1.45 -17.18
C HIS A 42 9.62 -1.83 -18.65
N GLY A 43 8.94 -1.02 -19.47
CA GLY A 43 8.74 -1.27 -20.90
C GLY A 43 10.04 -1.32 -21.72
N SER A 44 11.11 -0.66 -21.25
CA SER A 44 12.43 -0.66 -21.88
C SER A 44 13.42 -1.69 -21.32
N ASP A 45 13.00 -2.50 -20.35
CA ASP A 45 13.84 -3.56 -19.78
C ASP A 45 14.07 -4.67 -20.82
N PRO A 46 15.26 -5.30 -20.88
CA PRO A 46 15.51 -6.47 -21.73
C PRO A 46 14.79 -7.74 -21.24
N VAL A 47 14.18 -7.71 -20.06
CA VAL A 47 13.29 -8.76 -19.55
C VAL A 47 11.98 -8.70 -20.33
N ALA A 48 11.50 -9.83 -20.83
CA ALA A 48 10.25 -9.97 -21.57
C ALA A 48 9.04 -9.98 -20.61
N TRP A 49 8.86 -8.89 -19.89
CA TRP A 49 7.81 -8.74 -18.89
C TRP A 49 6.41 -9.00 -19.46
N GLN A 50 5.66 -9.81 -18.74
CA GLN A 50 4.26 -10.10 -19.00
C GLN A 50 3.38 -9.40 -17.95
N GLU A 51 2.12 -9.18 -18.28
CA GLU A 51 1.09 -8.75 -17.33
C GLU A 51 0.60 -9.93 -16.48
N TRP A 52 0.08 -9.62 -15.30
CA TRP A 52 -0.60 -10.59 -14.44
C TRP A 52 -2.02 -10.84 -14.96
N ASN A 53 -2.19 -11.92 -15.72
CA ASN A 53 -3.47 -12.31 -16.29
C ASN A 53 -3.56 -13.82 -16.52
N ALA A 54 -4.76 -14.29 -16.87
CA ALA A 54 -5.05 -15.71 -17.08
C ALA A 54 -4.22 -16.34 -18.23
N GLU A 55 -3.91 -15.57 -19.28
CA GLU A 55 -3.12 -16.05 -20.43
C GLU A 55 -1.68 -16.30 -20.02
N THR A 56 -1.10 -15.40 -19.23
CA THR A 56 0.27 -15.54 -18.67
C THR A 56 0.37 -16.78 -17.78
N VAL A 57 -0.61 -17.03 -16.92
CA VAL A 57 -0.68 -18.24 -16.09
C VAL A 57 -0.87 -19.50 -16.95
N ALA A 58 -1.73 -19.45 -17.97
CA ALA A 58 -1.92 -20.56 -18.91
C ALA A 58 -0.62 -20.86 -19.69
N ARG A 59 0.13 -19.82 -20.07
CA ARG A 59 1.44 -19.96 -20.70
C ARG A 59 2.44 -20.65 -19.78
N ALA A 60 2.51 -20.26 -18.49
CA ALA A 60 3.36 -20.92 -17.50
C ALA A 60 3.04 -22.42 -17.35
N LYS A 61 1.74 -22.78 -17.40
CA LYS A 61 1.29 -24.20 -17.41
C LYS A 61 1.75 -24.96 -18.67
N ARG A 62 1.57 -24.35 -19.85
CA ARG A 62 2.01 -24.99 -21.12
C ARG A 62 3.51 -25.19 -21.21
N GLU A 63 4.28 -24.18 -20.79
CA GLU A 63 5.76 -24.23 -20.82
C GLU A 63 6.35 -24.93 -19.60
N ASN A 64 5.53 -25.25 -18.58
CA ASN A 64 5.92 -25.85 -17.30
C ASN A 64 7.08 -25.11 -16.62
N LYS A 65 7.01 -23.77 -16.64
CA LYS A 65 7.97 -22.86 -16.03
C LYS A 65 7.38 -22.19 -14.80
N LEU A 66 8.25 -21.89 -13.82
CA LEU A 66 7.87 -21.01 -12.72
C LEU A 66 7.51 -19.62 -13.26
N LEU A 67 6.47 -19.02 -12.70
CA LEU A 67 6.25 -17.59 -12.82
C LEU A 67 7.25 -16.86 -11.90
N PHE A 68 7.98 -15.89 -12.45
CA PHE A 68 8.75 -14.94 -11.69
C PHE A 68 7.91 -13.67 -11.54
N VAL A 69 7.28 -13.49 -10.39
CA VAL A 69 6.34 -12.39 -10.12
C VAL A 69 7.06 -11.30 -9.33
N SER A 70 7.37 -10.19 -9.98
CA SER A 70 8.01 -9.04 -9.35
C SER A 70 6.98 -7.96 -9.05
N VAL A 71 6.69 -7.74 -7.77
CA VAL A 71 5.73 -6.76 -7.28
C VAL A 71 6.45 -5.52 -6.77
N GLY A 72 5.89 -4.36 -7.06
CA GLY A 72 6.38 -3.08 -6.58
C GLY A 72 5.38 -1.96 -6.88
N TYR A 73 5.82 -0.72 -6.80
CA TYR A 73 5.01 0.48 -7.04
C TYR A 73 5.88 1.66 -7.48
N PHE A 74 5.27 2.71 -8.01
CA PHE A 74 5.99 3.79 -8.69
C PHE A 74 6.99 4.54 -7.79
N ALA A 75 6.61 4.87 -6.56
CA ALA A 75 7.45 5.63 -5.63
C ALA A 75 8.55 4.79 -4.94
N CYS A 76 8.58 3.47 -5.16
CA CYS A 76 9.45 2.54 -4.45
C CYS A 76 10.93 2.70 -4.85
N HIS A 77 11.76 3.23 -3.96
CA HIS A 77 13.20 3.43 -4.19
C HIS A 77 13.92 2.12 -4.55
N TRP A 78 13.79 1.10 -3.74
CA TRP A 78 14.46 -0.21 -3.97
C TRP A 78 13.97 -0.95 -5.22
N CYS A 79 12.75 -0.65 -5.69
CA CYS A 79 12.27 -1.16 -6.97
C CYS A 79 13.05 -0.55 -8.14
N HIS A 80 13.35 0.75 -8.07
CA HIS A 80 14.20 1.43 -9.06
C HIS A 80 15.65 0.94 -9.02
N VAL A 81 16.20 0.68 -7.81
CA VAL A 81 17.54 0.09 -7.66
C VAL A 81 17.58 -1.27 -8.33
N MET A 82 16.64 -2.17 -8.01
CA MET A 82 16.54 -3.51 -8.60
C MET A 82 16.39 -3.48 -10.13
N GLN A 83 15.67 -2.49 -10.67
CA GLN A 83 15.55 -2.30 -12.11
C GLN A 83 16.90 -1.98 -12.73
N ARG A 84 17.62 -1.00 -12.18
CA ARG A 84 18.92 -0.57 -12.73
C ARG A 84 19.97 -1.68 -12.69
N GLU A 85 20.07 -2.40 -11.58
CA GLU A 85 21.11 -3.37 -11.32
C GLU A 85 20.82 -4.77 -11.89
N SER A 86 19.56 -5.20 -11.80
CA SER A 86 19.16 -6.58 -12.15
C SER A 86 18.35 -6.66 -13.44
N TYR A 87 17.25 -5.91 -13.58
CA TYR A 87 16.34 -6.11 -14.73
C TYR A 87 16.89 -5.52 -16.02
N LYS A 88 17.76 -4.51 -15.95
CA LYS A 88 18.50 -3.98 -17.09
C LYS A 88 19.77 -4.75 -17.43
N ASN A 89 20.16 -5.72 -16.61
CA ASN A 89 21.30 -6.58 -16.84
C ASN A 89 20.97 -7.65 -17.90
N PRO A 90 21.68 -7.69 -19.06
CA PRO A 90 21.36 -8.63 -20.14
C PRO A 90 21.49 -10.11 -19.75
N GLN A 91 22.43 -10.44 -18.84
CA GLN A 91 22.64 -11.83 -18.39
C GLN A 91 21.48 -12.29 -17.51
N ILE A 92 20.99 -11.44 -16.62
CA ILE A 92 19.82 -11.74 -15.77
C ILE A 92 18.56 -11.81 -16.63
N ALA A 93 18.38 -10.87 -17.55
CA ALA A 93 17.27 -10.89 -18.48
C ALA A 93 17.23 -12.16 -19.32
N ALA A 94 18.37 -12.63 -19.83
CA ALA A 94 18.47 -13.87 -20.58
C ALA A 94 18.04 -15.09 -19.75
N LEU A 95 18.42 -15.15 -18.46
CA LEU A 95 18.00 -16.23 -17.53
C LEU A 95 16.48 -16.17 -17.29
N LEU A 96 15.95 -14.99 -16.96
CA LEU A 96 14.51 -14.80 -16.71
C LEU A 96 13.68 -15.17 -17.94
N ASN A 97 14.08 -14.73 -19.13
CA ASN A 97 13.35 -15.00 -20.37
C ASN A 97 13.41 -16.46 -20.79
N ARG A 98 14.52 -17.17 -20.51
CA ARG A 98 14.69 -18.57 -20.87
C ARG A 98 14.00 -19.52 -19.91
N ASP A 99 14.16 -19.31 -18.60
CA ASP A 99 13.85 -20.33 -17.57
C ASP A 99 12.54 -20.05 -16.82
N TYR A 100 12.01 -18.82 -16.92
CA TYR A 100 10.82 -18.36 -16.20
C TYR A 100 9.80 -17.73 -17.14
N ILE A 101 8.62 -17.46 -16.61
CA ILE A 101 7.66 -16.51 -17.19
C ILE A 101 7.73 -15.25 -16.31
N PRO A 102 8.45 -14.19 -16.75
CA PRO A 102 8.60 -12.99 -15.93
C PRO A 102 7.34 -12.13 -15.98
N VAL A 103 6.79 -11.84 -14.82
CA VAL A 103 5.58 -11.03 -14.62
C VAL A 103 5.91 -9.83 -13.77
N LYS A 104 5.53 -8.63 -14.24
CA LYS A 104 5.67 -7.40 -13.47
C LYS A 104 4.31 -6.97 -12.94
N VAL A 105 4.24 -6.62 -11.67
CA VAL A 105 2.99 -6.31 -10.98
C VAL A 105 3.09 -4.96 -10.29
N ASP A 106 2.10 -4.11 -10.55
CA ASP A 106 1.87 -2.91 -9.77
C ASP A 106 0.95 -3.27 -8.60
N ARG A 107 1.46 -3.16 -7.36
CA ARG A 107 0.71 -3.51 -6.15
C ARG A 107 -0.57 -2.70 -5.98
N GLU A 108 -0.59 -1.48 -6.50
CA GLU A 108 -1.74 -0.58 -6.37
C GLU A 108 -2.87 -0.94 -7.34
N ILE A 109 -2.59 -1.82 -8.30
CA ILE A 109 -3.59 -2.37 -9.23
C ILE A 109 -3.98 -3.81 -8.83
N ASN A 110 -3.03 -4.58 -8.25
CA ASN A 110 -3.21 -5.99 -7.87
C ASN A 110 -2.90 -6.19 -6.38
N SER A 111 -3.61 -5.48 -5.52
CA SER A 111 -3.36 -5.48 -4.07
C SER A 111 -3.61 -6.84 -3.42
N GLY A 112 -4.60 -7.60 -3.89
CA GLY A 112 -4.87 -8.95 -3.39
C GLY A 112 -3.70 -9.91 -3.63
N LEU A 113 -3.08 -9.84 -4.81
CA LEU A 113 -1.88 -10.61 -5.13
C LEU A 113 -0.69 -10.15 -4.27
N ASP A 114 -0.48 -8.84 -4.14
CA ASP A 114 0.59 -8.28 -3.31
C ASP A 114 0.50 -8.80 -1.88
N ASP A 115 -0.66 -8.66 -1.24
CA ASP A 115 -0.87 -9.08 0.14
C ASP A 115 -0.67 -10.59 0.35
N ALA A 116 -1.12 -11.43 -0.60
CA ALA A 116 -0.89 -12.87 -0.51
C ALA A 116 0.61 -13.20 -0.56
N LEU A 117 1.36 -12.54 -1.44
CA LEU A 117 2.80 -12.76 -1.57
C LEU A 117 3.58 -12.14 -0.41
N GLN A 118 3.15 -11.00 0.15
CA GLN A 118 3.73 -10.41 1.36
C GLN A 118 3.52 -11.35 2.57
N THR A 119 2.31 -11.89 2.73
CA THR A 119 1.99 -12.88 3.77
C THR A 119 2.89 -14.10 3.64
N PHE A 120 3.04 -14.64 2.43
CA PHE A 120 3.95 -15.76 2.18
C PHE A 120 5.42 -15.41 2.51
N SER A 121 5.87 -14.20 2.16
CA SER A 121 7.21 -13.71 2.48
C SER A 121 7.47 -13.67 3.99
N ALA A 122 6.53 -13.06 4.74
CA ALA A 122 6.62 -13.00 6.19
C ALA A 122 6.65 -14.38 6.85
N GLN A 123 5.84 -15.32 6.36
CA GLN A 123 5.82 -16.71 6.86
C GLN A 123 7.09 -17.48 6.54
N LEU A 124 7.70 -17.24 5.37
CA LEU A 124 8.89 -17.97 4.93
C LEU A 124 10.18 -17.46 5.56
N SER A 125 10.34 -16.14 5.66
CA SER A 125 11.62 -15.49 5.99
C SER A 125 11.53 -14.47 7.14
N GLY A 126 10.36 -14.23 7.69
CA GLY A 126 10.14 -13.23 8.74
C GLY A 126 10.17 -11.78 8.25
N VAL A 127 10.33 -11.55 6.93
CA VAL A 127 10.42 -10.21 6.34
C VAL A 127 9.40 -10.02 5.23
N SER A 128 8.96 -8.78 5.05
CA SER A 128 8.08 -8.33 3.98
C SER A 128 8.53 -6.96 3.47
N GLY A 129 8.18 -6.60 2.23
CA GLY A 129 8.56 -5.31 1.64
C GLY A 129 8.66 -5.36 0.12
N TRP A 130 9.14 -4.27 -0.48
CA TRP A 130 9.28 -4.13 -1.93
C TRP A 130 10.69 -3.69 -2.32
N PRO A 131 11.19 -4.13 -3.54
CA PRO A 131 10.49 -5.02 -4.46
C PRO A 131 10.31 -6.41 -3.86
N LEU A 132 9.14 -7.03 -4.05
CA LEU A 132 8.93 -8.42 -3.72
C LEU A 132 9.04 -9.26 -4.98
N ASN A 133 9.91 -10.26 -4.97
CA ASN A 133 10.18 -11.12 -6.11
C ASN A 133 9.83 -12.56 -5.74
N ALA A 134 8.64 -12.99 -6.13
CA ALA A 134 8.11 -14.31 -5.84
C ALA A 134 8.32 -15.27 -7.01
N PHE A 135 8.61 -16.52 -6.67
CA PHE A 135 8.65 -17.63 -7.61
C PHE A 135 7.44 -18.52 -7.36
N VAL A 136 6.55 -18.60 -8.33
CA VAL A 136 5.22 -19.21 -8.20
C VAL A 136 5.12 -20.38 -9.17
N THR A 137 4.57 -21.52 -8.72
CA THR A 137 4.33 -22.66 -9.61
C THR A 137 3.24 -22.33 -10.64
N PRO A 138 3.18 -23.02 -11.78
CA PRO A 138 2.10 -22.83 -12.76
C PRO A 138 0.71 -23.05 -12.17
N GLU A 139 0.58 -23.81 -11.09
CA GLU A 139 -0.67 -24.07 -10.39
C GLU A 139 -1.06 -22.97 -9.39
N GLY A 140 -0.18 -21.94 -9.19
CA GLY A 140 -0.46 -20.80 -8.32
C GLY A 140 0.06 -20.94 -6.88
N TYR A 141 1.03 -21.84 -6.62
CA TYR A 141 1.66 -21.99 -5.30
C TYR A 141 3.00 -21.24 -5.26
N PRO A 142 3.18 -20.21 -4.43
CA PRO A 142 4.47 -19.58 -4.25
C PRO A 142 5.42 -20.57 -3.54
N VAL A 143 6.64 -20.68 -4.04
CA VAL A 143 7.67 -21.64 -3.55
C VAL A 143 8.86 -20.93 -2.93
N PHE A 144 9.11 -19.70 -3.33
CA PHE A 144 10.23 -18.91 -2.83
C PHE A 144 9.99 -17.43 -3.06
N VAL A 145 10.58 -16.60 -2.23
CA VAL A 145 10.50 -15.13 -2.34
C VAL A 145 11.81 -14.51 -1.92
N VAL A 146 12.19 -13.43 -2.59
CA VAL A 146 13.26 -12.53 -2.18
C VAL A 146 12.79 -11.08 -2.34
N LEU A 147 13.31 -10.21 -1.49
CA LEU A 147 13.19 -8.77 -1.67
C LEU A 147 14.28 -8.28 -2.62
N TYR A 148 14.94 -7.17 -2.31
CA TYR A 148 16.11 -6.75 -3.08
C TYR A 148 17.30 -7.70 -2.83
N LEU A 149 18.01 -8.04 -3.91
CA LEU A 149 19.32 -8.68 -3.87
C LEU A 149 20.25 -7.99 -4.87
N PRO A 150 21.57 -7.85 -4.54
CA PRO A 150 22.57 -7.44 -5.53
C PRO A 150 22.56 -8.35 -6.75
N ALA A 151 22.89 -7.82 -7.93
CA ALA A 151 22.70 -8.49 -9.22
C ALA A 151 23.34 -9.89 -9.28
N ASP A 152 24.56 -10.08 -8.76
CA ASP A 152 25.25 -11.38 -8.77
C ASP A 152 24.60 -12.40 -7.84
N ASP A 153 24.10 -11.96 -6.67
CA ASP A 153 23.36 -12.83 -5.75
C ASP A 153 22.03 -13.24 -6.36
N PHE A 154 21.33 -12.29 -6.97
CA PHE A 154 20.07 -12.56 -7.66
C PHE A 154 20.29 -13.56 -8.82
N ARG A 155 21.33 -13.40 -9.61
CA ARG A 155 21.70 -14.34 -10.67
C ARG A 155 22.00 -15.75 -10.13
N ARG A 156 22.73 -15.85 -9.00
CA ARG A 156 22.98 -17.15 -8.33
C ARG A 156 21.69 -17.80 -7.88
N GLN A 157 20.78 -17.01 -7.32
CA GLN A 157 19.48 -17.49 -6.85
C GLN A 157 18.60 -18.00 -7.99
N LEU A 158 18.52 -17.28 -9.12
CA LEU A 158 17.80 -17.73 -10.32
C LEU A 158 18.30 -19.12 -10.78
N ASN A 159 19.62 -19.28 -10.94
CA ASN A 159 20.20 -20.57 -11.34
C ASN A 159 19.95 -21.69 -10.33
N HIS A 160 19.94 -21.38 -9.03
CA HIS A 160 19.64 -22.35 -7.98
C HIS A 160 18.19 -22.83 -8.07
N LEU A 161 17.24 -21.90 -8.18
CA LEU A 161 15.81 -22.22 -8.26
C LEU A 161 15.45 -22.96 -9.53
N THR A 162 16.01 -22.58 -10.68
CA THR A 162 15.82 -23.33 -11.94
C THR A 162 16.23 -24.79 -11.78
N ARG A 163 17.42 -25.04 -11.23
CA ARG A 163 17.90 -26.41 -11.00
C ARG A 163 17.00 -27.20 -10.05
N ARG A 164 16.57 -26.58 -8.95
CA ARG A 164 15.70 -27.21 -7.97
C ARG A 164 14.30 -27.50 -8.54
N TRP A 165 13.73 -26.57 -9.31
CA TRP A 165 12.45 -26.76 -9.97
C TRP A 165 12.46 -27.94 -10.95
N VAL A 166 13.56 -28.10 -11.69
CA VAL A 166 13.71 -29.23 -12.62
C VAL A 166 13.87 -30.56 -11.88
N ALA A 167 14.55 -30.56 -10.72
CA ALA A 167 14.88 -31.80 -9.98
C ALA A 167 13.74 -32.35 -9.11
N ASP A 168 12.93 -31.50 -8.44
CA ASP A 168 11.90 -31.95 -7.49
C ASP A 168 10.69 -31.01 -7.41
N ARG A 169 9.72 -31.28 -8.25
CA ARG A 169 8.46 -30.54 -8.35
C ARG A 169 7.42 -30.92 -7.29
N ALA A 170 7.55 -32.09 -6.68
CA ALA A 170 6.53 -32.63 -5.77
C ALA A 170 6.61 -31.99 -4.37
N THR A 171 7.82 -31.80 -3.86
CA THR A 171 8.06 -31.20 -2.53
C THR A 171 7.66 -29.70 -2.47
N CYS A 172 7.63 -29.02 -3.61
CA CYS A 172 7.27 -27.60 -3.67
C CYS A 172 5.78 -27.30 -3.38
N ARG A 173 4.94 -28.31 -3.20
CA ARG A 173 3.46 -28.17 -3.17
C ARG A 173 2.78 -28.29 -1.80
N ALA A 174 3.46 -28.71 -0.75
CA ALA A 174 2.81 -29.11 0.49
C ALA A 174 3.20 -28.28 1.73
N MET A 175 2.48 -27.17 2.03
CA MET A 175 2.48 -26.52 3.36
C MET A 175 1.17 -25.80 3.66
N ALA A 176 0.66 -25.91 4.96
CA ALA A 176 -0.65 -25.42 5.34
C ALA A 176 -0.99 -25.15 6.79
N ARG A 177 -1.73 -24.59 7.39
CA ARG A 177 -2.93 -24.20 8.20
C ARG A 177 -2.99 -24.56 9.67
N ILE A 178 -3.61 -23.70 10.50
CA ILE A 178 -4.18 -24.01 11.84
C ILE A 178 -5.16 -22.94 12.40
N PRO A 179 -6.06 -23.22 13.38
CA PRO A 179 -7.02 -22.32 14.07
C PRO A 179 -6.93 -22.15 15.60
N ALA A 180 -7.55 -21.12 16.23
CA ALA A 180 -7.67 -20.81 17.69
C ALA A 180 -8.80 -19.83 18.17
N ARG A 181 -8.97 -19.47 19.47
CA ARG A 181 -10.13 -18.81 20.14
C ARG A 181 -9.91 -17.38 20.65
N ILE A 182 -10.98 -16.59 20.76
CA ILE A 182 -10.94 -15.17 21.15
C ILE A 182 -11.37 -15.01 22.61
N GLU A 183 -10.43 -14.93 23.52
CA GLU A 183 -10.61 -14.38 24.87
C GLU A 183 -9.47 -13.41 25.18
N HIS A 184 -9.75 -12.25 25.73
CA HIS A 184 -8.78 -11.21 26.06
C HIS A 184 -8.06 -10.52 24.85
N ALA A 185 -8.73 -10.41 23.71
CA ALA A 185 -8.12 -9.84 22.50
C ALA A 185 -7.48 -8.45 22.71
N TRP A 186 -8.12 -7.55 23.47
CA TRP A 186 -7.54 -6.25 23.80
C TRP A 186 -6.30 -6.36 24.71
N THR A 187 -6.31 -7.26 25.68
CA THR A 187 -5.15 -7.47 26.58
C THR A 187 -3.95 -7.99 25.79
N GLN A 188 -4.18 -8.95 24.92
CA GLN A 188 -3.11 -9.50 24.06
C GLN A 188 -2.62 -8.47 23.04
N PHE A 189 -3.54 -7.71 22.42
CA PHE A 189 -3.18 -6.62 21.53
C PHE A 189 -2.30 -5.57 22.23
N LEU A 190 -2.71 -5.11 23.42
CA LEU A 190 -1.91 -4.17 24.20
C LEU A 190 -0.57 -4.76 24.65
N ALA A 191 -0.52 -6.05 24.97
CA ALA A 191 0.75 -6.73 25.26
C ALA A 191 1.68 -6.70 24.04
N GLY A 192 1.18 -7.03 22.83
CA GLY A 192 1.94 -6.90 21.59
C GLY A 192 2.38 -5.46 21.31
N VAL A 193 1.47 -4.49 21.52
CA VAL A 193 1.82 -3.06 21.40
C VAL A 193 2.98 -2.69 22.34
N TRP A 194 2.95 -3.12 23.60
CA TRP A 194 4.01 -2.80 24.57
C TRP A 194 5.32 -3.54 24.31
N GLN A 195 5.31 -4.67 23.60
CA GLN A 195 6.54 -5.35 23.14
C GLN A 195 7.21 -4.57 21.99
N GLU A 196 6.41 -4.00 21.09
CA GLU A 196 6.90 -3.22 19.95
C GLU A 196 7.14 -1.73 20.27
N ALA A 197 6.59 -1.23 21.38
CA ALA A 197 6.63 0.19 21.73
C ALA A 197 8.05 0.68 22.00
N ASP A 198 8.46 1.70 21.25
CA ASP A 198 9.65 2.49 21.58
C ASP A 198 9.28 3.56 22.60
N THR A 199 9.69 3.36 23.85
CA THR A 199 9.42 4.29 24.95
C THR A 199 10.38 5.48 25.00
N LEU A 200 11.36 5.55 24.11
CA LEU A 200 12.31 6.64 24.01
C LEU A 200 11.91 7.64 22.90
N HIS A 201 11.55 7.12 21.72
CA HIS A 201 11.23 7.94 20.55
C HIS A 201 9.75 7.86 20.15
N GLY A 202 8.94 7.09 20.86
CA GLY A 202 7.56 6.82 20.46
C GLY A 202 7.44 5.95 19.21
N GLY A 203 6.22 5.53 18.90
CA GLY A 203 5.95 4.64 17.78
C GLY A 203 6.21 3.16 18.07
N LEU A 204 6.02 2.33 17.05
CA LEU A 204 6.12 0.88 17.12
C LEU A 204 7.24 0.41 16.20
N GLY A 205 8.02 -0.58 16.65
CA GLY A 205 9.23 -1.05 15.99
C GLY A 205 10.51 -0.40 16.54
N GLN A 206 11.63 -1.15 16.49
CA GLN A 206 12.90 -0.79 17.13
C GLN A 206 14.00 -0.42 16.12
N VAL A 207 13.79 -0.58 14.83
CA VAL A 207 14.78 -0.31 13.78
C VAL A 207 14.23 0.74 12.81
N SER A 208 13.47 0.33 11.81
CA SER A 208 12.72 1.24 10.94
C SER A 208 11.33 1.47 11.50
N LYS A 209 10.77 2.67 11.27
CA LYS A 209 9.46 3.03 11.81
C LYS A 209 8.48 3.44 10.75
N PHE A 210 7.36 2.74 10.74
CA PHE A 210 6.14 3.13 10.02
C PHE A 210 5.15 3.78 10.98
N PRO A 211 4.26 4.67 10.50
CA PRO A 211 3.21 5.27 11.33
C PRO A 211 2.25 4.28 11.97
N MET A 212 2.11 3.07 11.42
CA MET A 212 1.24 1.99 11.93
C MET A 212 -0.20 2.50 12.16
N ALA A 213 -0.80 3.09 11.13
CA ALA A 213 -2.07 3.79 11.23
C ALA A 213 -3.24 2.95 11.82
N PRO A 214 -3.42 1.67 11.45
CA PRO A 214 -4.47 0.84 12.06
C PRO A 214 -4.28 0.66 13.57
N GLN A 215 -3.05 0.39 14.03
CA GLN A 215 -2.71 0.23 15.44
C GLN A 215 -2.96 1.53 16.21
N LEU A 216 -2.46 2.67 15.71
CA LEU A 216 -2.68 3.97 16.35
C LEU A 216 -4.17 4.33 16.42
N HIS A 217 -4.97 3.97 15.41
CA HIS A 217 -6.41 4.21 15.44
C HIS A 217 -7.09 3.37 16.55
N ALA A 218 -6.75 2.09 16.66
CA ALA A 218 -7.29 1.23 17.71
C ALA A 218 -6.90 1.75 19.11
N LEU A 219 -5.63 2.17 19.27
CA LEU A 219 -5.15 2.74 20.53
C LEU A 219 -5.85 4.06 20.89
N LEU A 220 -6.10 4.96 19.94
CA LEU A 220 -6.87 6.18 20.17
C LEU A 220 -8.34 5.85 20.52
N GLU A 221 -8.93 4.83 19.90
CA GLU A 221 -10.29 4.38 20.23
C GLU A 221 -10.34 3.80 21.64
N ARG A 222 -9.35 2.96 21.99
CA ARG A 222 -9.20 2.43 23.35
C ARG A 222 -9.04 3.54 24.39
N GLN A 223 -8.15 4.50 24.12
CA GLN A 223 -7.92 5.66 25.00
C GLN A 223 -9.17 6.54 25.18
N SER A 224 -9.98 6.69 24.11
CA SER A 224 -11.23 7.45 24.18
C SER A 224 -12.30 6.78 25.06
N ARG A 225 -12.33 5.44 25.10
CA ARG A 225 -13.33 4.66 25.85
C ARG A 225 -12.92 4.36 27.29
N GLN A 226 -11.63 4.06 27.46
CA GLN A 226 -11.04 3.71 28.75
C GLN A 226 -9.71 4.45 28.89
N PRO A 227 -9.75 5.69 29.39
CA PRO A 227 -8.56 6.52 29.54
C PRO A 227 -7.50 5.84 30.44
N ASP A 228 -6.29 5.75 29.92
CA ASP A 228 -5.10 5.25 30.60
C ASP A 228 -3.96 6.26 30.48
N ALA A 229 -3.31 6.65 31.60
CA ALA A 229 -2.30 7.69 31.61
C ALA A 229 -1.03 7.29 30.84
N LYS A 230 -0.59 6.03 30.98
CA LYS A 230 0.59 5.50 30.31
C LYS A 230 0.38 5.43 28.79
N LEU A 231 -0.80 4.97 28.37
CA LEU A 231 -1.16 4.93 26.96
C LEU A 231 -1.26 6.36 26.38
N ALA A 232 -1.87 7.29 27.11
CA ALA A 232 -1.97 8.69 26.67
C ALA A 232 -0.58 9.33 26.51
N GLU A 233 0.37 9.07 27.41
CA GLU A 233 1.73 9.56 27.33
C GLU A 233 2.47 8.98 26.11
N PHE A 234 2.41 7.67 25.92
CA PHE A 234 2.97 6.99 24.75
C PHE A 234 2.42 7.53 23.43
N LEU A 235 1.10 7.70 23.35
CA LEU A 235 0.43 8.26 22.16
C LEU A 235 0.88 9.71 21.92
N ARG A 236 0.93 10.57 22.95
CA ARG A 236 1.44 11.94 22.80
C ARG A 236 2.87 11.95 22.27
N MET A 237 3.76 11.18 22.89
CA MET A 237 5.14 11.04 22.44
C MET A 237 5.19 10.62 20.96
N THR A 238 4.44 9.60 20.57
CA THR A 238 4.42 9.10 19.20
C THR A 238 3.97 10.16 18.20
N PHE A 239 2.84 10.83 18.46
CA PHE A 239 2.33 11.89 17.57
C PHE A 239 3.26 13.11 17.54
N ASP A 240 3.87 13.46 18.66
CA ASP A 240 4.80 14.57 18.75
C ASP A 240 6.08 14.30 17.96
N GLN A 241 6.66 13.12 18.09
CA GLN A 241 7.89 12.75 17.36
C GLN A 241 7.63 12.65 15.85
N MET A 242 6.55 11.99 15.43
CA MET A 242 6.17 11.96 14.01
C MET A 242 5.95 13.37 13.43
N ALA A 243 5.39 14.30 14.21
CA ALA A 243 5.15 15.67 13.77
C ALA A 243 6.39 16.56 13.75
N ALA A 244 7.37 16.30 14.63
CA ALA A 244 8.56 17.13 14.80
C ALA A 244 9.73 16.68 13.92
N ARG A 245 9.91 15.36 13.75
CA ARG A 245 11.09 14.77 13.13
C ARG A 245 11.01 14.68 11.60
N GLY A 246 12.00 14.02 11.01
CA GLY A 246 12.18 13.88 9.57
C GLY A 246 11.08 13.08 8.85
N LEU A 247 10.24 12.32 9.56
CA LEU A 247 9.08 11.69 8.94
C LEU A 247 8.12 12.71 8.31
N ARG A 248 8.05 13.94 8.87
CA ARG A 248 7.22 15.03 8.34
C ARG A 248 8.03 15.94 7.42
N ASP A 249 7.46 16.33 6.29
CA ASP A 249 7.99 17.39 5.45
C ASP A 249 7.60 18.75 6.03
N HIS A 250 8.53 19.43 6.66
CA HIS A 250 8.33 20.71 7.34
C HIS A 250 8.17 21.89 6.37
N VAL A 251 8.54 21.76 5.10
CA VAL A 251 8.42 22.82 4.09
C VAL A 251 7.14 22.65 3.27
N GLY A 252 6.89 21.46 2.75
CA GLY A 252 5.73 21.21 1.87
C GLY A 252 4.48 20.68 2.57
N GLY A 253 4.63 20.21 3.80
CA GLY A 253 3.58 19.51 4.52
C GLY A 253 3.47 18.04 4.13
N GLY A 254 2.60 17.34 4.83
CA GLY A 254 2.44 15.89 4.67
C GLY A 254 3.59 15.09 5.27
N PHE A 255 3.50 13.77 5.11
CA PHE A 255 4.40 12.80 5.70
C PHE A 255 5.01 11.91 4.64
N PHE A 256 6.27 11.59 4.83
CA PHE A 256 6.94 10.49 4.15
C PHE A 256 6.40 9.16 4.68
N ARG A 257 6.65 8.08 3.95
CA ARG A 257 6.04 6.79 4.22
C ARG A 257 6.56 6.15 5.51
N TYR A 258 7.89 6.15 5.73
CA TYR A 258 8.53 5.57 6.90
C TYR A 258 9.95 6.14 7.07
N THR A 259 10.58 5.84 8.22
CA THR A 259 11.99 6.14 8.48
C THR A 259 12.80 4.86 8.65
N THR A 260 14.09 4.92 8.27
CA THR A 260 15.03 3.78 8.39
C THR A 260 15.67 3.68 9.76
N ASP A 261 15.42 4.65 10.62
CA ASP A 261 15.94 4.75 11.99
C ASP A 261 14.81 4.85 13.01
N PRO A 262 15.04 4.49 14.29
CA PRO A 262 14.03 4.55 15.33
C PRO A 262 13.71 5.98 15.81
N GLY A 263 14.57 6.98 15.51
CA GLY A 263 14.41 8.38 15.92
C GLY A 263 13.46 9.20 15.07
N TRP A 264 12.88 8.63 14.02
CA TRP A 264 12.06 9.31 13.01
C TRP A 264 12.82 10.36 12.17
N ASP A 265 14.14 10.24 12.03
CA ASP A 265 15.01 11.27 11.47
C ASP A 265 15.32 11.08 9.99
N THR A 266 15.46 9.84 9.53
CA THR A 266 15.92 9.49 8.18
C THR A 266 14.80 8.84 7.37
N PRO A 267 13.95 9.63 6.68
CA PRO A 267 12.84 9.07 5.89
C PRO A 267 13.32 8.46 4.57
N HIS A 268 12.58 7.47 4.08
CA HIS A 268 12.45 7.25 2.64
C HIS A 268 11.49 8.30 2.07
N PHE A 269 11.90 9.02 1.04
CA PHE A 269 11.24 10.24 0.58
C PHE A 269 9.96 10.03 -0.25
N GLU A 270 9.36 8.85 -0.18
CA GLU A 270 8.04 8.54 -0.76
C GLU A 270 6.92 9.22 0.03
N LYS A 271 5.97 9.85 -0.66
CA LYS A 271 4.75 10.35 -0.02
C LYS A 271 3.53 9.72 -0.68
N MET A 272 2.90 8.81 0.04
CA MET A 272 1.74 8.09 -0.44
C MET A 272 0.44 8.83 -0.08
N LEU A 273 -0.53 8.79 -0.97
CA LEU A 273 -1.86 9.36 -0.72
C LEU A 273 -2.52 8.73 0.52
N TYR A 274 -2.45 7.40 0.63
CA TYR A 274 -3.11 6.68 1.73
C TYR A 274 -2.48 6.97 3.10
N ASP A 275 -1.15 7.05 3.21
CA ASP A 275 -0.47 7.39 4.47
C ASP A 275 -0.88 8.78 4.93
N ASN A 276 -0.91 9.74 4.01
CA ASN A 276 -1.28 11.12 4.31
C ASN A 276 -2.77 11.24 4.65
N ALA A 277 -3.66 10.50 4.00
CA ALA A 277 -5.08 10.47 4.35
C ALA A 277 -5.31 9.87 5.75
N HIS A 278 -4.64 8.75 6.06
CA HIS A 278 -4.71 8.14 7.40
C HIS A 278 -4.14 9.05 8.48
N LEU A 279 -2.96 9.62 8.26
CA LEU A 279 -2.32 10.50 9.24
C LEU A 279 -3.12 11.78 9.46
N ALA A 280 -3.69 12.40 8.42
CA ALA A 280 -4.59 13.54 8.60
C ALA A 280 -5.77 13.17 9.50
N SER A 281 -6.44 12.05 9.26
CA SER A 281 -7.55 11.55 10.09
C SER A 281 -7.12 11.22 11.52
N LEU A 282 -5.96 10.58 11.69
CA LEU A 282 -5.41 10.24 13.01
C LEU A 282 -5.05 11.48 13.82
N TYR A 283 -4.41 12.49 13.21
CA TYR A 283 -4.11 13.76 13.90
C TYR A 283 -5.35 14.53 14.29
N LEU A 284 -6.44 14.51 13.48
CA LEU A 284 -7.74 15.08 13.86
C LEU A 284 -8.33 14.37 15.09
N ARG A 285 -8.28 13.03 15.11
CA ARG A 285 -8.78 12.24 16.23
C ARG A 285 -7.90 12.41 17.47
N ALA A 286 -6.57 12.39 17.32
CA ALA A 286 -5.63 12.61 18.40
C ALA A 286 -5.78 14.01 19.04
N ALA A 287 -6.08 15.03 18.24
CA ALA A 287 -6.35 16.38 18.75
C ALA A 287 -7.48 16.40 19.79
N THR A 288 -8.50 15.58 19.57
CA THR A 288 -9.65 15.46 20.49
C THR A 288 -9.36 14.52 21.64
N VAL A 289 -8.90 13.30 21.35
CA VAL A 289 -8.71 12.23 22.35
C VAL A 289 -7.60 12.58 23.36
N LEU A 290 -6.52 13.21 22.89
CA LEU A 290 -5.37 13.57 23.72
C LEU A 290 -5.39 15.03 24.22
N CYS A 291 -6.47 15.78 23.89
CA CYS A 291 -6.61 17.20 24.23
C CYS A 291 -5.42 18.06 23.73
N GLN A 292 -4.98 17.84 22.48
CA GLN A 292 -3.84 18.54 21.86
C GLN A 292 -4.29 19.34 20.61
N PRO A 293 -4.76 20.61 20.77
CA PRO A 293 -5.26 21.39 19.63
C PRO A 293 -4.26 21.58 18.48
N ARG A 294 -2.94 21.58 18.78
CA ARG A 294 -1.87 21.70 17.76
C ARG A 294 -1.87 20.58 16.72
N TYR A 295 -2.42 19.40 17.04
CA TYR A 295 -2.53 18.32 16.07
C TYR A 295 -3.48 18.64 14.93
N ARG A 296 -4.43 19.56 15.11
CA ARG A 296 -5.28 20.06 14.01
C ARG A 296 -4.45 20.78 12.94
N GLU A 297 -3.41 21.52 13.33
CA GLU A 297 -2.51 22.20 12.38
C GLU A 297 -1.65 21.21 11.60
N ILE A 298 -1.25 20.11 12.21
CA ILE A 298 -0.57 19.01 11.52
C ILE A 298 -1.49 18.37 10.49
N ALA A 299 -2.73 18.08 10.87
CA ALA A 299 -3.74 17.57 9.94
C ALA A 299 -4.02 18.55 8.77
N ARG A 300 -4.15 19.87 9.05
CA ARG A 300 -4.30 20.91 8.02
C ARG A 300 -3.13 20.88 7.03
N SER A 301 -1.89 20.92 7.55
CA SER A 301 -0.69 20.90 6.72
C SER A 301 -0.62 19.65 5.84
N THR A 302 -1.12 18.52 6.33
CA THR A 302 -1.16 17.25 5.57
C THR A 302 -2.23 17.28 4.47
N LEU A 303 -3.42 17.78 4.77
CA LEU A 303 -4.50 17.95 3.78
C LEU A 303 -4.14 18.99 2.71
N ASP A 304 -3.46 20.07 3.11
CA ASP A 304 -2.97 21.09 2.18
C ASP A 304 -1.91 20.52 1.24
N PHE A 305 -0.99 19.67 1.74
CA PHE A 305 -0.06 18.94 0.89
C PHE A 305 -0.80 18.07 -0.15
N MET A 306 -1.80 17.29 0.28
CA MET A 306 -2.57 16.46 -0.64
C MET A 306 -3.23 17.33 -1.72
N ARG A 307 -3.85 18.46 -1.34
CA ARG A 307 -4.48 19.38 -2.28
C ARG A 307 -3.49 20.05 -3.23
N ASP A 308 -2.33 20.46 -2.71
CA ASP A 308 -1.38 21.29 -3.45
C ASP A 308 -0.48 20.47 -4.36
N GLU A 309 -0.19 19.20 -4.01
CA GLU A 309 0.80 18.38 -4.73
C GLU A 309 0.21 17.11 -5.38
N LEU A 310 -0.93 16.59 -4.91
CA LEU A 310 -1.52 15.37 -5.45
C LEU A 310 -2.85 15.58 -6.17
N LEU A 311 -3.47 16.78 -6.10
CA LEU A 311 -4.77 17.01 -6.74
C LEU A 311 -4.66 17.04 -8.26
N ASP A 312 -5.47 16.22 -8.91
CA ASP A 312 -5.69 16.25 -10.36
C ASP A 312 -6.78 17.25 -10.76
N ALA A 313 -6.73 17.75 -11.99
CA ALA A 313 -7.71 18.67 -12.53
C ALA A 313 -9.15 18.11 -12.54
N SER A 314 -9.30 16.78 -12.62
CA SER A 314 -10.61 16.09 -12.56
C SER A 314 -11.25 16.09 -11.17
N GLY A 315 -10.50 16.43 -10.12
CA GLY A 315 -10.94 16.44 -8.73
C GLY A 315 -10.56 15.21 -7.92
N GLY A 316 -9.92 14.21 -8.53
CA GLY A 316 -9.27 13.08 -7.85
C GLY A 316 -7.86 13.41 -7.39
N PHE A 317 -7.23 12.48 -6.68
CA PHE A 317 -5.85 12.61 -6.21
C PHE A 317 -4.97 11.52 -6.82
N TYR A 318 -3.79 11.92 -7.26
CA TYR A 318 -2.71 11.02 -7.66
C TYR A 318 -2.26 10.14 -6.50
N THR A 319 -1.73 8.96 -6.81
CA THR A 319 -1.43 7.92 -5.82
C THR A 319 -0.24 8.27 -4.93
N SER A 320 0.82 8.88 -5.49
CA SER A 320 2.04 9.18 -4.73
C SER A 320 2.96 10.17 -5.41
N THR A 321 3.93 10.71 -4.65
CA THR A 321 5.14 11.33 -5.18
C THR A 321 6.33 10.37 -5.06
N SER A 322 7.26 10.44 -6.02
CA SER A 322 8.45 9.60 -6.03
C SER A 322 9.45 9.97 -4.93
N ALA A 323 10.21 8.98 -4.44
CA ALA A 323 11.36 9.21 -3.56
C ALA A 323 12.53 9.88 -4.28
N VAL A 324 12.62 9.73 -5.61
CA VAL A 324 13.72 10.23 -6.43
C VAL A 324 13.26 11.32 -7.40
N ASP A 325 14.17 12.24 -7.71
CA ASP A 325 13.96 13.23 -8.77
C ASP A 325 14.13 12.60 -10.18
N ASP A 326 13.98 13.40 -11.25
CA ASP A 326 14.15 12.97 -12.64
C ASP A 326 15.59 12.54 -12.99
N LYS A 327 16.56 12.82 -12.11
CA LYS A 327 17.96 12.38 -12.22
C LYS A 327 18.27 11.14 -11.38
N GLY A 328 17.27 10.57 -10.69
CA GLY A 328 17.40 9.39 -9.84
C GLY A 328 18.04 9.66 -8.48
N ARG A 329 18.10 10.92 -8.02
CA ARG A 329 18.65 11.28 -6.70
C ARG A 329 17.55 11.24 -5.65
N GLU A 330 17.75 10.40 -4.62
CA GLU A 330 16.79 10.26 -3.52
C GLU A 330 16.79 11.51 -2.63
N GLY A 331 15.61 12.00 -2.30
CA GLY A 331 15.42 13.13 -1.40
C GLY A 331 15.81 14.50 -1.94
N ALA A 332 16.47 14.62 -3.09
CA ALA A 332 17.00 15.88 -3.64
C ALA A 332 15.95 17.01 -3.72
N THR A 333 14.68 16.66 -3.93
CA THR A 333 13.58 17.64 -3.94
C THR A 333 13.36 18.28 -2.56
N TYR A 334 13.63 17.57 -1.47
CA TYR A 334 13.29 17.94 -0.10
C TYR A 334 14.46 18.50 0.70
N LEU A 335 15.68 18.19 0.28
CA LEU A 335 16.90 18.56 0.97
C LEU A 335 17.35 19.98 0.62
N TRP A 336 18.04 20.64 1.54
CA TRP A 336 18.48 22.02 1.42
C TRP A 336 19.92 22.19 1.85
N GLU A 337 20.71 22.84 1.00
CA GLU A 337 22.06 23.25 1.35
C GLU A 337 22.03 24.52 2.22
N PRO A 338 22.91 24.62 3.26
CA PRO A 338 22.96 25.79 4.13
C PRO A 338 23.20 27.11 3.38
N ASP A 339 24.00 27.09 2.33
CA ASP A 339 24.28 28.29 1.54
C ASP A 339 23.10 28.71 0.64
N GLU A 340 22.28 27.75 0.21
CA GLU A 340 21.00 28.03 -0.45
C GLU A 340 20.03 28.70 0.54
N LEU A 341 19.91 28.16 1.74
CA LEU A 341 19.07 28.75 2.78
C LEU A 341 19.52 30.18 3.16
N LYS A 342 20.82 30.44 3.30
CA LYS A 342 21.36 31.79 3.58
C LYS A 342 21.03 32.79 2.49
N ARG A 343 20.97 32.37 1.23
CA ARG A 343 20.64 33.27 0.10
C ARG A 343 19.19 33.71 0.08
N HIS A 344 18.29 32.89 0.63
CA HIS A 344 16.84 33.10 0.52
C HIS A 344 16.18 33.56 1.83
N LEU A 345 16.80 33.29 2.98
CA LEU A 345 16.25 33.62 4.29
C LEU A 345 16.92 34.87 4.89
N SER A 346 16.18 35.63 5.71
CA SER A 346 16.83 36.70 6.50
C SER A 346 17.83 36.11 7.48
N PRO A 347 18.83 36.88 7.95
CA PRO A 347 19.81 36.41 8.93
C PRO A 347 19.16 35.82 10.19
N GLU A 348 18.10 36.43 10.72
CA GLU A 348 17.38 35.96 11.90
C GLU A 348 16.65 34.65 11.63
N THR A 349 15.97 34.55 10.46
CA THR A 349 15.24 33.36 10.03
C THR A 349 16.22 32.20 9.80
N TYR A 350 17.34 32.45 9.13
CA TYR A 350 18.38 31.44 8.95
C TYR A 350 18.98 30.97 10.29
N ALA A 351 19.26 31.92 11.22
CA ALA A 351 19.79 31.56 12.55
C ALA A 351 18.80 30.69 13.35
N ALA A 352 17.49 30.95 13.26
CA ALA A 352 16.47 30.10 13.86
C ALA A 352 16.43 28.72 13.21
N ALA A 353 16.40 28.66 11.88
CA ALA A 353 16.45 27.41 11.10
C ALA A 353 17.69 26.58 11.44
N ARG A 354 18.87 27.20 11.47
CA ARG A 354 20.13 26.54 11.81
C ARG A 354 20.07 25.85 13.17
N ARG A 355 19.52 26.53 14.20
CA ARG A 355 19.41 25.97 15.55
C ARG A 355 18.39 24.85 15.67
N VAL A 356 17.21 25.02 15.04
CA VAL A 356 16.10 24.08 15.18
C VAL A 356 16.28 22.88 14.25
N TRP A 357 16.70 23.10 12.99
CA TRP A 357 16.94 22.07 11.98
C TRP A 357 18.35 21.47 12.05
N ARG A 358 19.19 21.93 13.00
CA ARG A 358 20.57 21.42 13.22
C ARG A 358 21.44 21.44 11.96
N LEU A 359 21.42 22.55 11.19
CA LEU A 359 22.15 22.69 9.93
C LEU A 359 23.68 22.70 10.06
N ASP A 360 24.22 22.60 11.26
CA ASP A 360 25.65 22.48 11.62
C ASP A 360 26.02 21.09 12.18
N ALA A 361 25.06 20.17 12.28
CA ALA A 361 25.32 18.78 12.62
C ALA A 361 25.95 18.02 11.43
N PRO A 362 26.59 16.86 11.66
CA PRO A 362 26.98 15.97 10.56
C PRO A 362 25.79 15.67 9.62
N ARG A 363 26.03 15.67 8.32
CA ARG A 363 24.99 15.39 7.32
C ARG A 363 24.52 13.94 7.39
N SER A 364 23.21 13.75 7.32
CA SER A 364 22.60 12.42 7.15
C SER A 364 22.32 12.09 5.67
N PHE A 365 22.40 13.08 4.77
CA PHE A 365 22.11 12.94 3.34
C PHE A 365 23.16 13.67 2.50
N ASP A 366 23.48 13.15 1.33
CA ASP A 366 24.50 13.70 0.44
C ASP A 366 24.08 15.07 -0.14
N ASP A 367 22.80 15.24 -0.49
CA ASP A 367 22.27 16.42 -1.17
C ASP A 367 21.83 17.56 -0.21
N GLY A 368 22.15 17.50 1.10
CA GLY A 368 21.87 18.58 2.06
C GLY A 368 21.20 18.15 3.35
N TYR A 369 20.45 19.07 3.97
CA TYR A 369 19.74 18.86 5.22
C TYR A 369 18.24 18.79 5.01
N LEU A 370 17.59 17.85 5.70
CA LEU A 370 16.14 17.79 5.78
C LEU A 370 15.67 18.72 6.92
N PRO A 371 14.82 19.73 6.65
CA PRO A 371 14.19 20.51 7.69
C PRO A 371 13.36 19.65 8.64
N ALA A 372 13.76 19.60 9.93
CA ALA A 372 13.06 18.88 10.99
C ALA A 372 13.31 19.54 12.36
N GLU A 373 12.37 19.38 13.30
CA GLU A 373 12.49 19.97 14.62
C GLU A 373 13.22 19.02 15.57
N TYR A 374 14.54 19.18 15.71
CA TYR A 374 15.37 18.38 16.62
C TYR A 374 15.33 18.84 18.08
N ARG A 375 14.66 19.95 18.33
CA ARG A 375 14.28 20.47 19.65
C ARG A 375 13.00 21.28 19.54
N THR A 376 12.32 21.46 20.65
CA THR A 376 11.13 22.31 20.69
C THR A 376 11.50 23.77 20.42
N PRO A 377 11.00 24.39 19.33
CA PRO A 377 11.24 25.80 19.05
C PRO A 377 10.49 26.70 20.04
N THR A 378 11.09 27.85 20.35
CA THR A 378 10.41 28.93 21.08
C THR A 378 9.28 29.55 20.25
N ALA A 379 8.44 30.40 20.84
CA ALA A 379 7.37 31.08 20.12
C ALA A 379 7.90 31.95 18.95
N ASP A 380 9.01 32.68 19.19
CA ASP A 380 9.66 33.50 18.17
C ASP A 380 10.30 32.64 17.06
N GLU A 381 10.94 31.54 17.42
CA GLU A 381 11.50 30.62 16.44
C GLU A 381 10.40 29.98 15.59
N ARG A 382 9.25 29.60 16.15
CA ARG A 382 8.11 29.09 15.36
C ARG A 382 7.64 30.11 14.33
N ARG A 383 7.59 31.41 14.71
CA ARG A 383 7.24 32.48 13.77
C ARG A 383 8.28 32.57 12.65
N LEU A 384 9.56 32.62 12.99
CA LEU A 384 10.64 32.68 12.00
C LEU A 384 10.68 31.43 11.09
N LEU A 385 10.44 30.23 11.64
CA LEU A 385 10.33 29.01 10.84
C LEU A 385 9.11 29.03 9.91
N ALA A 386 8.00 29.60 10.33
CA ALA A 386 6.84 29.80 9.44
C ALA A 386 7.18 30.78 8.30
N ASP A 387 7.99 31.82 8.57
CA ASP A 387 8.50 32.71 7.54
C ASP A 387 9.45 31.97 6.58
N ALA A 388 10.35 31.12 7.13
CA ALA A 388 11.21 30.26 6.30
C ALA A 388 10.36 29.39 5.35
N VAL A 389 9.37 28.70 5.87
CA VAL A 389 8.47 27.84 5.07
C VAL A 389 7.78 28.64 3.97
N ARG A 390 7.30 29.86 4.25
CA ARG A 390 6.65 30.73 3.27
C ARG A 390 7.59 31.10 2.11
N VAL A 391 8.87 31.27 2.38
CA VAL A 391 9.91 31.55 1.36
C VAL A 391 10.31 30.27 0.60
N LEU A 392 10.53 29.17 1.32
CA LEU A 392 11.09 27.94 0.75
C LEU A 392 10.07 27.12 -0.05
N ARG A 393 8.77 27.14 0.31
CA ARG A 393 7.74 26.35 -0.37
C ARG A 393 7.61 26.67 -1.87
N PRO A 394 7.55 27.94 -2.30
CA PRO A 394 7.56 28.28 -3.73
C PRO A 394 8.84 27.82 -4.45
N LEU A 395 10.01 27.97 -3.82
CA LEU A 395 11.29 27.55 -4.38
C LEU A 395 11.32 26.02 -4.57
N ARG A 396 10.83 25.26 -3.59
CA ARG A 396 10.76 23.80 -3.73
C ARG A 396 9.86 23.36 -4.88
N ARG A 397 8.75 24.07 -5.14
CA ARG A 397 7.84 23.77 -6.26
C ARG A 397 8.49 23.88 -7.64
N THR A 398 9.66 24.54 -7.75
CA THR A 398 10.43 24.58 -9.01
C THR A 398 11.33 23.37 -9.21
N ARG A 399 11.50 22.53 -8.17
CA ARG A 399 12.30 21.30 -8.24
C ARG A 399 11.49 20.16 -8.84
N SER A 400 12.18 19.23 -9.51
CA SER A 400 11.55 18.04 -10.08
C SER A 400 10.98 17.14 -8.96
N LEU A 401 9.73 16.72 -9.13
CA LEU A 401 9.05 15.80 -8.25
C LEU A 401 8.13 14.88 -9.08
N PRO A 402 8.64 13.75 -9.59
CA PRO A 402 7.85 12.78 -10.33
C PRO A 402 6.69 12.25 -9.49
N ARG A 403 5.56 11.99 -10.13
CA ARG A 403 4.33 11.52 -9.49
C ARG A 403 3.82 10.26 -10.19
N ASP A 404 3.22 9.39 -9.41
CA ASP A 404 2.35 8.34 -9.94
C ASP A 404 0.97 8.96 -10.23
N ASP A 405 0.68 9.14 -11.50
CA ASP A 405 -0.51 9.83 -12.01
C ASP A 405 -1.78 8.94 -12.06
N LYS A 406 -1.73 7.75 -11.46
CA LYS A 406 -2.94 6.93 -11.27
C LYS A 406 -3.92 7.60 -10.31
N LEU A 407 -5.20 7.50 -10.62
CA LEU A 407 -6.32 7.94 -9.79
C LEU A 407 -7.05 6.68 -9.29
N ASN A 408 -6.52 6.07 -8.22
CA ASN A 408 -7.03 4.82 -7.65
C ASN A 408 -8.32 5.05 -6.86
N ALA A 409 -9.31 4.17 -7.00
CA ALA A 409 -10.62 4.31 -6.36
C ALA A 409 -10.55 4.22 -4.84
N GLY A 410 -9.93 3.17 -4.31
CA GLY A 410 -9.83 2.95 -2.86
C GLY A 410 -9.05 4.05 -2.18
N LEU A 411 -7.88 4.44 -2.72
CA LEU A 411 -7.05 5.49 -2.13
C LEU A 411 -7.75 6.86 -2.15
N ASN A 412 -8.51 7.16 -3.20
CA ASN A 412 -9.35 8.34 -3.24
C ASN A 412 -10.54 8.26 -2.28
N GLY A 413 -11.03 7.06 -1.96
CA GLY A 413 -12.00 6.81 -0.89
C GLY A 413 -11.44 7.19 0.49
N LEU A 414 -10.18 6.84 0.79
CA LEU A 414 -9.49 7.24 2.02
C LEU A 414 -9.27 8.77 2.08
N ALA A 415 -8.88 9.39 0.96
CA ALA A 415 -8.78 10.84 0.88
C ALA A 415 -10.13 11.52 1.12
N LEU A 416 -11.24 10.98 0.56
CA LEU A 416 -12.59 11.48 0.82
C LEU A 416 -12.93 11.42 2.32
N SER A 417 -12.59 10.33 3.00
CA SER A 417 -12.75 10.20 4.45
C SER A 417 -12.00 11.32 5.20
N ALA A 418 -10.72 11.54 4.89
CA ALA A 418 -9.89 12.54 5.56
C ALA A 418 -10.43 13.97 5.36
N PHE A 419 -10.75 14.37 4.12
CA PHE A 419 -11.32 15.69 3.84
C PHE A 419 -12.70 15.87 4.46
N SER A 420 -13.52 14.83 4.52
CA SER A 420 -14.84 14.85 5.15
C SER A 420 -14.74 15.08 6.65
N GLN A 421 -13.85 14.36 7.33
CA GLN A 421 -13.59 14.54 8.76
C GLN A 421 -13.05 15.95 9.08
N ALA A 422 -12.27 16.54 8.17
CA ALA A 422 -11.75 17.89 8.30
C ALA A 422 -12.74 19.01 7.91
N SER A 423 -13.91 18.69 7.38
CA SER A 423 -14.86 19.67 6.83
C SER A 423 -15.33 20.73 7.84
N GLN A 424 -15.26 20.43 9.14
CA GLN A 424 -15.58 21.35 10.22
C GLN A 424 -14.43 22.34 10.53
N LEU A 425 -13.21 22.09 10.06
CA LEU A 425 -12.07 22.97 10.29
C LEU A 425 -12.00 24.12 9.31
N ASP A 426 -12.41 23.89 8.07
CA ASP A 426 -12.35 24.87 6.99
C ASP A 426 -13.36 24.52 5.88
N PRO A 427 -14.17 25.50 5.41
CA PRO A 427 -15.07 25.30 4.28
C PRO A 427 -14.36 24.84 2.98
N ALA A 428 -13.06 25.10 2.82
CA ALA A 428 -12.29 24.62 1.67
C ALA A 428 -12.15 23.10 1.66
N TYR A 429 -11.99 22.47 2.82
CA TYR A 429 -11.92 20.99 2.90
C TYR A 429 -13.27 20.35 2.59
N ARG A 430 -14.38 20.99 3.00
CA ARG A 430 -15.71 20.54 2.60
C ARG A 430 -15.88 20.60 1.07
N ARG A 431 -15.52 21.73 0.44
CA ARG A 431 -15.58 21.84 -1.03
C ARG A 431 -14.72 20.80 -1.73
N GLN A 432 -13.54 20.47 -1.16
CA GLN A 432 -12.68 19.42 -1.70
C GLN A 432 -13.30 18.04 -1.52
N ALA A 433 -13.92 17.74 -0.39
CA ALA A 433 -14.65 16.49 -0.17
C ALA A 433 -15.83 16.36 -1.17
N ASP A 434 -16.61 17.43 -1.38
CA ASP A 434 -17.70 17.42 -2.35
C ASP A 434 -17.21 17.15 -3.79
N ARG A 435 -16.09 17.78 -4.21
CA ARG A 435 -15.44 17.54 -5.52
C ARG A 435 -14.96 16.08 -5.66
N LEU A 436 -14.32 15.57 -4.63
CA LEU A 436 -13.78 14.21 -4.64
C LEU A 436 -14.91 13.16 -4.65
N GLN A 437 -15.97 13.39 -3.90
CA GLN A 437 -17.19 12.57 -3.95
C GLN A 437 -17.78 12.56 -5.36
N GLN A 438 -17.90 13.72 -6.01
CA GLN A 438 -18.37 13.82 -7.39
C GLN A 438 -17.43 13.06 -8.35
N PHE A 439 -16.10 13.23 -8.21
CA PHE A 439 -15.12 12.50 -9.01
C PHE A 439 -15.30 11.00 -8.91
N LEU A 440 -15.36 10.44 -7.70
CA LEU A 440 -15.56 9.00 -7.46
C LEU A 440 -16.82 8.49 -8.13
N LEU A 441 -17.95 9.21 -7.97
CA LEU A 441 -19.25 8.77 -8.49
C LEU A 441 -19.40 8.95 -10.02
N THR A 442 -18.72 9.92 -10.63
CA THR A 442 -18.87 10.17 -12.08
C THR A 442 -17.77 9.56 -12.92
N ARG A 443 -16.56 9.42 -12.38
CA ARG A 443 -15.39 8.98 -13.14
C ARG A 443 -15.03 7.52 -12.85
N LEU A 444 -15.10 7.07 -11.59
CA LEU A 444 -14.68 5.74 -11.17
C LEU A 444 -15.84 4.76 -10.90
N LEU A 445 -17.08 5.23 -10.85
CA LEU A 445 -18.28 4.39 -10.79
C LEU A 445 -18.87 4.25 -12.20
N LYS A 446 -18.85 3.05 -12.77
CA LYS A 446 -19.37 2.73 -14.09
C LYS A 446 -20.42 1.63 -13.97
N GLU A 447 -21.65 1.90 -14.43
CA GLU A 447 -22.75 0.91 -14.40
C GLU A 447 -22.96 0.25 -13.02
N GLY A 448 -22.80 1.04 -11.97
CA GLY A 448 -22.91 0.57 -10.56
C GLY A 448 -21.73 -0.27 -10.08
N ARG A 449 -20.61 -0.34 -10.80
CA ARG A 449 -19.36 -1.02 -10.42
C ARG A 449 -18.23 -0.04 -10.33
N LEU A 450 -17.37 -0.20 -9.33
CA LEU A 450 -16.12 0.54 -9.27
C LEU A 450 -15.13 -0.02 -10.29
N VAL A 451 -14.35 0.88 -10.89
CA VAL A 451 -13.12 0.55 -11.58
C VAL A 451 -11.95 0.73 -10.62
N LYS A 452 -10.84 0.00 -10.82
CA LYS A 452 -9.67 0.04 -9.93
C LYS A 452 -9.04 1.43 -9.91
N ALA A 453 -8.79 1.98 -11.10
CA ALA A 453 -8.15 3.29 -11.25
C ALA A 453 -8.40 3.89 -12.64
N MET A 454 -8.01 5.15 -12.80
CA MET A 454 -7.76 5.78 -14.10
C MET A 454 -6.30 6.22 -14.17
N ALA A 455 -5.66 6.01 -15.31
CA ALA A 455 -4.29 6.46 -15.58
C ALA A 455 -4.18 6.90 -17.05
N ARG A 456 -3.63 8.09 -17.30
CA ARG A 456 -3.42 8.64 -18.66
C ARG A 456 -4.67 8.57 -19.56
N GLY A 457 -5.83 8.85 -18.97
CA GLY A 457 -7.13 8.80 -19.67
C GLY A 457 -7.71 7.41 -19.88
N GLN A 458 -7.01 6.34 -19.52
CA GLN A 458 -7.47 4.96 -19.60
C GLN A 458 -8.08 4.50 -18.28
N VAL A 459 -9.06 3.59 -18.37
CA VAL A 459 -9.68 2.94 -17.22
C VAL A 459 -8.96 1.62 -16.98
N LEU A 460 -8.49 1.43 -15.75
CA LEU A 460 -7.98 0.16 -15.26
C LEU A 460 -9.14 -0.54 -14.54
N PRO A 461 -9.71 -1.61 -15.14
CA PRO A 461 -10.86 -2.30 -14.57
C PRO A 461 -10.49 -3.16 -13.35
N GLN A 462 -11.41 -3.96 -12.83
CA GLN A 462 -11.18 -4.96 -11.79
C GLN A 462 -10.87 -4.38 -10.40
N ALA A 463 -11.76 -3.48 -9.94
CA ALA A 463 -11.75 -3.05 -8.55
C ALA A 463 -11.84 -4.26 -7.61
N GLU A 464 -11.01 -4.24 -6.56
CA GLU A 464 -10.90 -5.26 -5.54
C GLU A 464 -11.69 -4.90 -4.29
N LEU A 465 -11.69 -5.79 -3.30
CA LEU A 465 -12.39 -5.60 -2.03
C LEU A 465 -12.03 -4.26 -1.36
N GLU A 466 -10.75 -3.90 -1.36
CA GLU A 466 -10.26 -2.68 -0.71
C GLU A 466 -10.82 -1.41 -1.38
N ASP A 467 -10.97 -1.40 -2.71
CA ASP A 467 -11.53 -0.26 -3.41
C ASP A 467 -12.97 0.01 -2.98
N TYR A 468 -13.78 -1.05 -2.90
CA TYR A 468 -15.14 -0.95 -2.39
C TYR A 468 -15.17 -0.54 -0.93
N ALA A 469 -14.35 -1.13 -0.07
CA ALA A 469 -14.32 -0.87 1.35
C ALA A 469 -14.02 0.60 1.65
N TYR A 470 -12.96 1.14 1.05
CA TYR A 470 -12.53 2.51 1.34
C TYR A 470 -13.39 3.56 0.66
N VAL A 471 -13.95 3.29 -0.53
CA VAL A 471 -14.95 4.20 -1.13
C VAL A 471 -16.23 4.21 -0.30
N VAL A 472 -16.71 3.06 0.18
CA VAL A 472 -17.88 2.98 1.08
C VAL A 472 -17.61 3.77 2.37
N GLN A 473 -16.44 3.60 3.00
CA GLN A 473 -16.05 4.37 4.18
C GLN A 473 -16.05 5.87 3.89
N GLY A 474 -15.37 6.31 2.82
CA GLY A 474 -15.30 7.72 2.45
C GLY A 474 -16.66 8.36 2.17
N LEU A 475 -17.55 7.64 1.48
CA LEU A 475 -18.93 8.10 1.22
C LEU A 475 -19.77 8.19 2.51
N LEU A 476 -19.58 7.28 3.46
CA LEU A 476 -20.24 7.35 4.77
C LEU A 476 -19.73 8.52 5.59
N ASP A 477 -18.42 8.73 5.63
CA ASP A 477 -17.82 9.87 6.33
C ASP A 477 -18.26 11.20 5.71
N HIS A 478 -18.36 11.25 4.38
CA HIS A 478 -18.90 12.41 3.66
C HIS A 478 -20.39 12.64 4.00
N ALA A 479 -21.20 11.59 4.03
CA ALA A 479 -22.61 11.68 4.39
C ALA A 479 -22.80 12.19 5.83
N ASP A 480 -22.01 11.67 6.77
CA ASP A 480 -22.08 12.05 8.20
C ASP A 480 -21.62 13.50 8.42
N ALA A 481 -20.56 13.93 7.71
CA ALA A 481 -20.01 15.27 7.85
C ALA A 481 -20.85 16.36 7.17
N THR A 482 -21.58 16.03 6.10
CA THR A 482 -22.26 17.01 5.23
C THR A 482 -23.78 16.90 5.24
N GLY A 483 -24.34 15.80 5.77
CA GLY A 483 -25.77 15.47 5.66
C GLY A 483 -26.19 14.97 4.27
N ASN A 484 -25.24 14.66 3.38
CA ASN A 484 -25.52 14.27 1.99
C ASN A 484 -26.12 12.85 1.90
N SER A 485 -27.44 12.77 1.73
CA SER A 485 -28.17 11.51 1.63
C SER A 485 -27.81 10.68 0.39
N LYS A 486 -27.38 11.35 -0.73
CA LYS A 486 -26.93 10.64 -1.95
C LYS A 486 -25.65 9.86 -1.68
N SER A 487 -24.69 10.43 -0.94
CA SER A 487 -23.47 9.71 -0.55
C SER A 487 -23.81 8.45 0.27
N ARG A 488 -24.72 8.54 1.23
CA ARG A 488 -25.18 7.40 2.01
C ARG A 488 -25.87 6.33 1.15
N THR A 489 -26.66 6.76 0.16
CA THR A 489 -27.32 5.86 -0.79
C THR A 489 -26.31 5.09 -1.64
N HIS A 490 -25.30 5.78 -2.21
CA HIS A 490 -24.24 5.12 -2.99
C HIS A 490 -23.37 4.23 -2.11
N ALA A 491 -23.05 4.65 -0.89
CA ALA A 491 -22.33 3.80 0.06
C ALA A 491 -23.07 2.48 0.32
N ARG A 492 -24.39 2.53 0.52
CA ARG A 492 -25.24 1.34 0.69
C ARG A 492 -25.20 0.43 -0.55
N GLN A 493 -25.37 1.00 -1.74
CA GLN A 493 -25.35 0.24 -2.99
C GLN A 493 -23.99 -0.45 -3.22
N LEU A 494 -22.90 0.28 -3.00
CA LEU A 494 -21.54 -0.28 -3.13
C LEU A 494 -21.24 -1.31 -2.06
N ALA A 495 -21.72 -1.13 -0.82
CA ALA A 495 -21.59 -2.12 0.24
C ALA A 495 -22.32 -3.42 -0.13
N HIS A 496 -23.58 -3.35 -0.60
CA HIS A 496 -24.30 -4.55 -1.08
C HIS A 496 -23.52 -5.27 -2.18
N ARG A 497 -22.99 -4.53 -3.15
CA ARG A 497 -22.19 -5.11 -4.23
C ARG A 497 -20.91 -5.75 -3.71
N ALA A 498 -20.20 -5.10 -2.79
CA ALA A 498 -18.99 -5.66 -2.20
C ALA A 498 -19.28 -6.98 -1.47
N TRP A 499 -20.31 -7.02 -0.65
CA TRP A 499 -20.74 -8.24 0.04
C TRP A 499 -21.12 -9.36 -0.93
N GLN A 500 -21.83 -9.04 -2.02
CA GLN A 500 -22.21 -10.01 -3.05
C GLN A 500 -20.99 -10.55 -3.83
N SER A 501 -19.99 -9.72 -4.07
CA SER A 501 -18.84 -10.08 -4.91
C SER A 501 -17.71 -10.76 -4.15
N PHE A 502 -17.49 -10.38 -2.89
CA PHE A 502 -16.29 -10.74 -2.14
C PHE A 502 -16.54 -11.57 -0.88
N TRP A 503 -17.79 -11.71 -0.46
CA TRP A 503 -18.15 -12.51 0.71
C TRP A 503 -18.81 -13.83 0.31
N SER A 504 -18.50 -14.90 1.03
CA SER A 504 -19.12 -16.21 0.91
C SER A 504 -19.17 -16.90 2.27
N GLU A 505 -19.81 -18.07 2.37
CA GLU A 505 -19.78 -18.92 3.58
C GLU A 505 -18.36 -19.39 3.96
N GLN A 506 -17.40 -19.28 3.06
CA GLN A 506 -16.00 -19.60 3.31
C GLN A 506 -15.18 -18.39 3.76
N GLY A 507 -15.75 -17.18 3.75
CA GLY A 507 -15.09 -15.92 4.12
C GLY A 507 -14.96 -14.92 2.99
N TRP A 508 -14.04 -13.98 3.20
CA TRP A 508 -13.74 -12.88 2.31
C TRP A 508 -12.71 -13.25 1.24
N LYS A 509 -12.96 -12.83 0.02
CA LYS A 509 -12.00 -12.82 -1.08
C LYS A 509 -11.49 -11.40 -1.30
N ARG A 510 -10.22 -11.23 -1.66
CA ARG A 510 -9.70 -9.93 -2.08
C ARG A 510 -10.07 -9.60 -3.52
N GLU A 511 -10.01 -10.61 -4.38
CA GLU A 511 -10.33 -10.55 -5.81
C GLU A 511 -11.55 -11.42 -6.14
N VAL A 512 -12.31 -11.04 -7.16
CA VAL A 512 -13.48 -11.83 -7.61
C VAL A 512 -13.00 -13.15 -8.22
N HIS A 513 -11.92 -13.11 -9.01
CA HIS A 513 -11.35 -14.26 -9.72
C HIS A 513 -9.85 -14.38 -9.47
N PRO A 514 -9.42 -14.88 -8.31
CA PRO A 514 -8.00 -14.99 -8.00
C PRO A 514 -7.31 -16.02 -8.91
N LEU A 515 -6.13 -15.66 -9.42
CA LEU A 515 -5.31 -16.53 -10.28
C LEU A 515 -4.37 -17.44 -9.47
N LEU A 516 -4.12 -17.11 -8.21
CA LEU A 516 -3.34 -17.94 -7.29
C LEU A 516 -4.25 -18.86 -6.48
N ALA A 517 -3.88 -20.15 -6.40
CA ALA A 517 -4.58 -21.12 -5.57
C ALA A 517 -4.49 -20.81 -4.06
N THR A 518 -3.48 -20.03 -3.65
CA THR A 518 -3.28 -19.58 -2.26
C THR A 518 -4.21 -18.44 -1.84
N LEU A 519 -4.85 -17.75 -2.80
CA LEU A 519 -5.82 -16.69 -2.54
C LEU A 519 -7.18 -17.27 -2.14
N GLN A 520 -7.21 -18.01 -1.04
CA GLN A 520 -8.43 -18.60 -0.51
C GLN A 520 -9.24 -17.56 0.29
N PRO A 521 -10.57 -17.71 0.38
CA PRO A 521 -11.38 -16.92 1.29
C PRO A 521 -10.89 -17.02 2.73
N ALA A 522 -10.91 -15.91 3.47
CA ALA A 522 -10.53 -15.84 4.88
C ALA A 522 -11.67 -15.25 5.72
N PRO A 523 -11.85 -15.68 6.98
CA PRO A 523 -12.88 -15.14 7.88
C PRO A 523 -12.77 -13.62 8.06
N ALA A 524 -11.56 -13.12 8.16
CA ALA A 524 -11.20 -11.69 8.11
C ALA A 524 -9.80 -11.55 7.52
N LEU A 525 -9.50 -10.35 7.04
CA LEU A 525 -8.19 -10.00 6.52
C LEU A 525 -7.41 -9.22 7.57
N ALA A 526 -6.09 -9.45 7.66
CA ALA A 526 -5.22 -8.69 8.55
C ALA A 526 -5.12 -7.23 8.10
N ASP A 527 -4.83 -6.35 9.04
CA ASP A 527 -4.40 -4.99 8.76
C ASP A 527 -2.93 -5.00 8.25
N GLY A 528 -2.58 -3.99 7.51
CA GLY A 528 -1.23 -3.76 7.03
C GLY A 528 -0.89 -2.26 7.11
N ALA A 529 -0.32 -1.68 6.05
CA ALA A 529 -0.23 -0.23 5.91
C ALA A 529 -1.61 0.43 5.80
N LEU A 530 -2.61 -0.33 5.32
CA LEU A 530 -4.01 0.03 5.19
C LEU A 530 -4.85 -0.74 6.21
N TYR A 531 -6.02 -0.21 6.54
CA TYR A 531 -7.02 -0.91 7.36
C TYR A 531 -7.51 -2.18 6.65
N SER A 532 -7.82 -3.21 7.40
CA SER A 532 -8.44 -4.42 6.89
C SER A 532 -9.72 -4.08 6.08
N PRO A 533 -9.77 -4.34 4.77
CA PRO A 533 -10.91 -3.97 3.95
C PRO A 533 -12.17 -4.77 4.32
N SER A 534 -12.02 -6.02 4.76
CA SER A 534 -13.14 -6.83 5.27
C SER A 534 -13.76 -6.19 6.51
N GLU A 535 -12.93 -5.77 7.47
CA GLU A 535 -13.40 -5.18 8.72
C GLU A 535 -13.96 -3.76 8.50
N VAL A 536 -13.43 -3.01 7.55
CA VAL A 536 -14.01 -1.72 7.14
C VAL A 536 -15.43 -1.91 6.59
N LEU A 537 -15.70 -2.95 5.79
CA LEU A 537 -17.05 -3.26 5.30
C LEU A 537 -17.98 -3.77 6.42
N VAL A 538 -17.46 -4.51 7.37
CA VAL A 538 -18.24 -4.92 8.57
C VAL A 538 -18.65 -3.68 9.37
N LEU A 539 -17.72 -2.76 9.64
CA LEU A 539 -18.03 -1.48 10.30
C LEU A 539 -19.06 -0.66 9.51
N ALA A 540 -18.92 -0.61 8.18
CA ALA A 540 -19.87 0.07 7.30
C ALA A 540 -21.27 -0.56 7.38
N GLY A 541 -21.38 -1.88 7.48
CA GLY A 541 -22.64 -2.59 7.69
C GLY A 541 -23.36 -2.16 8.97
N PHE A 542 -22.62 -1.99 10.07
CA PHE A 542 -23.19 -1.44 11.32
C PHE A 542 -23.59 0.04 11.17
N ARG A 543 -22.82 0.88 10.47
CA ARG A 543 -23.12 2.32 10.25
C ARG A 543 -24.33 2.54 9.33
N LEU A 544 -24.51 1.69 8.33
CA LEU A 544 -25.60 1.81 7.34
C LEU A 544 -26.98 1.48 7.91
N GLN A 545 -27.04 0.62 8.94
CA GLN A 545 -28.28 0.13 9.54
C GLN A 545 -29.26 -0.51 8.55
N ASP A 546 -28.75 -0.94 7.38
CA ASP A 546 -29.50 -1.72 6.41
C ASP A 546 -29.71 -3.15 6.93
N PRO A 547 -30.94 -3.69 6.97
CA PRO A 547 -31.20 -4.99 7.63
C PRO A 547 -30.42 -6.16 7.04
N ALA A 548 -30.16 -6.16 5.72
CA ALA A 548 -29.40 -7.23 5.07
C ALA A 548 -27.91 -7.10 5.39
N LEU A 549 -27.33 -5.90 5.24
CA LEU A 549 -25.93 -5.63 5.56
C LEU A 549 -25.64 -5.83 7.05
N LEU A 550 -26.56 -5.46 7.91
CA LEU A 550 -26.42 -5.65 9.37
C LEU A 550 -26.37 -7.14 9.75
N ARG A 551 -27.20 -7.98 9.12
CA ARG A 551 -27.12 -9.45 9.30
C ARG A 551 -25.77 -9.99 8.86
N LEU A 552 -25.30 -9.62 7.66
CA LEU A 552 -24.01 -10.05 7.13
C LEU A 552 -22.85 -9.58 8.02
N ALA A 553 -22.88 -8.32 8.48
CA ALA A 553 -21.88 -7.78 9.38
C ALA A 553 -21.84 -8.53 10.72
N ARG A 554 -23.00 -8.86 11.30
CA ARG A 554 -23.09 -9.68 12.52
C ARG A 554 -22.55 -11.09 12.29
N THR A 555 -22.89 -11.73 11.18
CA THR A 555 -22.36 -13.06 10.83
C THR A 555 -20.84 -13.02 10.71
N ALA A 556 -20.29 -12.09 9.92
CA ALA A 556 -18.84 -11.97 9.74
C ALA A 556 -18.12 -11.64 11.06
N SER A 557 -18.69 -10.75 11.89
CA SER A 557 -18.10 -10.39 13.18
C SER A 557 -18.12 -11.52 14.21
N GLY A 558 -19.08 -12.44 14.09
CA GLY A 558 -19.18 -13.62 14.95
C GLY A 558 -18.24 -14.76 14.60
N TRP A 559 -17.55 -14.68 13.47
CA TRP A 559 -16.63 -15.74 13.04
C TRP A 559 -15.39 -15.79 13.92
N HIS A 560 -15.03 -17.02 14.24
CA HIS A 560 -13.83 -17.34 14.98
C HIS A 560 -12.58 -17.03 14.16
N LEU A 561 -11.64 -16.29 14.72
CA LEU A 561 -10.39 -15.89 14.09
C LEU A 561 -9.18 -16.47 14.82
N PRO A 562 -8.76 -17.65 14.44
CA PRO A 562 -7.57 -18.28 14.99
C PRO A 562 -6.30 -17.43 14.87
N GLU A 563 -6.15 -16.79 13.73
CA GLU A 563 -5.00 -15.93 13.43
C GLU A 563 -4.92 -14.75 14.40
N MET A 564 -6.06 -14.18 14.77
CA MET A 564 -6.14 -13.08 15.73
C MET A 564 -5.75 -13.50 17.16
N GLU A 565 -5.98 -14.76 17.57
CA GLU A 565 -5.53 -15.22 18.88
C GLU A 565 -4.02 -15.46 18.94
N ARG A 566 -3.41 -15.81 17.80
CA ARG A 566 -1.96 -15.96 17.69
C ARG A 566 -1.24 -14.63 17.57
N ASP A 567 -1.83 -13.70 16.82
CA ASP A 567 -1.28 -12.38 16.57
C ASP A 567 -2.38 -11.30 16.54
N PRO A 568 -2.89 -10.89 17.72
CA PRO A 568 -3.90 -9.83 17.80
C PRO A 568 -3.39 -8.48 17.26
N TYR A 569 -2.07 -8.27 17.25
CA TYR A 569 -1.42 -7.07 16.78
C TYR A 569 -1.63 -6.84 15.27
N ALA A 570 -1.81 -7.91 14.49
CA ALA A 570 -2.12 -7.83 13.07
C ALA A 570 -3.60 -7.52 12.75
N PHE A 571 -4.50 -7.44 13.77
CA PHE A 571 -5.94 -7.26 13.55
C PHE A 571 -6.58 -6.10 14.35
N PRO A 572 -5.95 -4.90 14.40
CA PRO A 572 -6.49 -3.77 15.17
C PRO A 572 -7.88 -3.30 14.68
N THR A 573 -8.17 -3.37 13.37
CA THR A 573 -9.50 -2.99 12.85
C THR A 573 -10.57 -4.01 13.28
N ARG A 574 -10.23 -5.28 13.39
CA ARG A 574 -11.14 -6.30 13.95
C ARG A 574 -11.47 -6.03 15.42
N LEU A 575 -10.51 -5.60 16.23
CA LEU A 575 -10.76 -5.19 17.63
C LEU A 575 -11.81 -4.08 17.70
N ARG A 576 -11.75 -3.11 16.78
CA ARG A 576 -12.74 -2.04 16.68
C ARG A 576 -14.12 -2.57 16.32
N VAL A 577 -14.21 -3.56 15.41
CA VAL A 577 -15.46 -4.26 15.10
C VAL A 577 -16.04 -4.93 16.36
N LEU A 578 -15.24 -5.74 17.05
CA LEU A 578 -15.68 -6.46 18.25
C LEU A 578 -16.18 -5.51 19.34
N THR A 579 -15.56 -4.34 19.47
CA THR A 579 -15.99 -3.30 20.43
C THR A 579 -17.36 -2.69 20.08
N GLN A 580 -17.76 -2.69 18.81
CA GLN A 580 -19.09 -2.21 18.39
C GLN A 580 -20.18 -3.28 18.52
N VAL A 581 -19.82 -4.55 18.46
CA VAL A 581 -20.77 -5.68 18.55
C VAL A 581 -21.15 -5.99 19.99
N GLN A 582 -20.22 -5.80 20.93
CA GLN A 582 -20.50 -5.94 22.36
C GLN A 582 -20.96 -4.59 22.92
N PRO A 583 -22.21 -4.44 23.37
CA PRO A 583 -22.62 -3.23 24.07
C PRO A 583 -21.78 -3.08 25.32
N ASP A 584 -21.25 -1.88 25.53
CA ASP A 584 -20.48 -1.48 26.71
C ASP A 584 -21.30 -1.79 27.98
N PRO A 585 -20.86 -2.66 28.91
CA PRO A 585 -21.61 -2.96 30.12
C PRO A 585 -21.81 -1.71 31.00
N VAL A 586 -21.04 -0.65 30.80
CA VAL A 586 -21.14 0.64 31.52
C VAL A 586 -22.27 1.52 31.00
N ARG A 587 -22.75 1.32 29.75
CA ARG A 587 -23.86 2.09 29.17
C ARG A 587 -25.22 1.38 29.20
N ALA A 588 -25.30 0.22 29.81
CA ALA A 588 -26.53 -0.57 29.93
C ALA A 588 -27.26 -0.37 31.28
N SER A 589 -27.07 0.78 31.93
CA SER A 589 -27.93 1.22 33.03
C SER A 589 -28.74 2.44 32.61
N PRO A 590 -30.06 2.40 32.81
CA PRO A 590 -31.01 3.39 32.33
C PRO A 590 -30.84 4.77 32.96
#